data_b5fe99ad140f07fadfe197d5526a3e63
#
_entry.id   b5fe99ad140f07fadfe197d5526a3e63
#
_cell.length_a   1.000
_cell.length_b   1.000
_cell.length_c   1.000
_cell.angle_alpha   90.00
_cell.angle_beta   90.00
_cell.angle_gamma   90.00
#
_symmetry.space_group_name_H-M   'P 1'
#
loop_
_entity.id
_entity.type
_entity.pdbx_description
1 polymer ?
#
loop_
_entity_poly.entity_id
_entity_poly.type
_entity_poly.pdbx_seq_one_letter_code
_entity_poly.pdbx_strand_id
1 'polypeptide(L)'
;ISRSLVGSEMCIRDSLLASCIPEPTNGLEKALEIGSGSGFLSMTLAEKGWNVTSIDVNPYAVAATKSNSMRNGYVDIHCIEGSFDEIEYLQDELFDLVVWNLPYLPVPTSGPYLEPMEDASMLDHGKDGWSSELRSYLESHQNMLSRTGCVLLLYRTYPDSPSKPEDWLKSGWSSRKISQKPMGDEMLCVYSHWRPWGGLDPIQVDTIESTMDYDFDKKKGVQRVFANKQTQGRGRSGKGWISDPKGLAATWCITGQNNINSGLSQVVLGAMISRSLGFELKWPNDIIDSDFKKCGGIIFSMEGDKALKIGVGINKTAQLVSGICTTGWDVIDRDMENRHVFNLVDACVSSLFESHPLSVSVNMQDNLQFAWCTLSRMLSRGIRIDYKNDFATVSGLTMQGEIAVIQRGLVTEVCDLDTIDWKNP
;
A
#
# COMPACT_ATOMS: atom_id res chain seq x y z
N ILE A 1 24.22 -0.74 -23.98
CA ILE A 1 22.92 -0.12 -24.36
C ILE A 1 23.28 1.11 -25.22
N SER A 2 22.74 1.21 -26.44
CA SER A 2 23.08 2.36 -27.30
C SER A 2 22.40 3.63 -26.78
N ARG A 3 23.06 4.80 -26.89
CA ARG A 3 22.53 6.12 -26.42
C ARG A 3 21.11 6.43 -26.93
N SER A 4 20.69 5.88 -28.08
CA SER A 4 19.34 6.08 -28.62
C SER A 4 18.27 5.27 -27.88
N LEU A 5 18.62 4.15 -27.23
CA LEU A 5 17.69 3.32 -26.45
C LEU A 5 17.41 3.96 -25.09
N VAL A 6 18.43 4.49 -24.39
CA VAL A 6 18.26 5.15 -23.10
C VAL A 6 17.30 6.34 -23.18
N GLY A 7 17.41 7.18 -24.21
CA GLY A 7 16.48 8.31 -24.42
C GLY A 7 15.04 7.87 -24.66
N SER A 8 14.82 6.75 -25.40
CA SER A 8 13.47 6.22 -25.65
C SER A 8 12.85 5.56 -24.41
N GLU A 9 13.65 4.92 -23.59
CA GLU A 9 13.20 4.28 -22.32
C GLU A 9 12.80 5.32 -21.29
N MET A 10 13.57 6.38 -21.10
CA MET A 10 13.21 7.49 -20.22
C MET A 10 11.90 8.16 -20.67
N CYS A 11 11.72 8.40 -21.98
CA CYS A 11 10.47 8.95 -22.49
C CYS A 11 9.24 8.05 -22.20
N ILE A 12 9.40 6.72 -22.24
CA ILE A 12 8.31 5.79 -21.92
C ILE A 12 7.97 5.84 -20.43
N ARG A 13 8.98 5.91 -19.55
CA ARG A 13 8.83 6.02 -18.10
C ARG A 13 8.11 7.32 -17.72
N ASP A 14 8.61 8.44 -18.22
CA ASP A 14 8.02 9.76 -17.98
C ASP A 14 6.58 9.83 -18.52
N SER A 15 6.32 9.27 -19.71
CA SER A 15 4.96 9.24 -20.27
C SER A 15 3.99 8.39 -19.44
N LEU A 16 4.45 7.28 -18.87
CA LEU A 16 3.63 6.47 -17.98
C LEU A 16 3.30 7.23 -16.70
N LEU A 17 4.29 7.86 -16.06
CA LEU A 17 4.10 8.66 -14.86
C LEU A 17 3.21 9.88 -15.13
N ALA A 18 3.44 10.61 -16.22
CA ALA A 18 2.64 11.76 -16.67
C ALA A 18 1.16 11.41 -16.83
N SER A 19 0.85 10.22 -17.38
CA SER A 19 -0.54 9.76 -17.54
C SER A 19 -1.26 9.51 -16.21
N CYS A 20 -0.51 9.36 -15.11
CA CYS A 20 -1.03 9.12 -13.77
C CYS A 20 -1.12 10.37 -12.90
N ILE A 21 -0.58 11.51 -13.34
CA ILE A 21 -0.64 12.78 -12.59
C ILE A 21 -2.11 13.23 -12.50
N PRO A 22 -2.66 13.43 -11.29
CA PRO A 22 -4.01 13.95 -11.12
C PRO A 22 -4.08 15.45 -11.45
N GLU A 23 -5.27 15.97 -11.64
CA GLU A 23 -5.51 17.42 -11.68
C GLU A 23 -5.59 17.97 -10.24
N PRO A 24 -5.19 19.23 -9.98
CA PRO A 24 -5.38 19.86 -8.69
C PRO A 24 -6.88 20.07 -8.41
N THR A 25 -7.28 20.03 -7.14
CA THR A 25 -8.70 20.11 -6.76
C THR A 25 -9.22 21.55 -6.71
N ASN A 26 -8.33 22.54 -6.48
CA ASN A 26 -8.71 23.96 -6.34
C ASN A 26 -7.82 24.96 -7.10
N GLY A 27 -6.81 24.48 -7.83
CA GLY A 27 -5.92 25.32 -8.65
C GLY A 27 -4.91 26.20 -7.89
N LEU A 28 -4.82 26.04 -6.57
CA LEU A 28 -3.83 26.70 -5.71
C LEU A 28 -2.79 25.71 -5.17
N GLU A 29 -2.98 24.44 -5.44
CA GLU A 29 -2.15 23.35 -4.93
C GLU A 29 -0.78 23.35 -5.58
N LYS A 30 0.23 22.98 -4.77
CA LYS A 30 1.63 22.95 -5.17
C LYS A 30 2.10 21.53 -5.45
N ALA A 31 2.86 21.38 -6.52
CA ALA A 31 3.53 20.13 -6.85
C ALA A 31 5.05 20.28 -6.79
N LEU A 32 5.74 19.28 -6.23
CA LEU A 32 7.19 19.13 -6.28
C LEU A 32 7.53 17.99 -7.23
N GLU A 33 8.33 18.28 -8.25
CA GLU A 33 9.00 17.25 -9.05
C GLU A 33 10.44 17.08 -8.58
N ILE A 34 10.85 15.85 -8.34
CA ILE A 34 12.22 15.48 -8.00
C ILE A 34 12.86 14.81 -9.24
N GLY A 35 14.05 15.28 -9.63
CA GLY A 35 14.76 14.80 -10.82
C GLY A 35 14.12 15.29 -12.12
N SER A 36 14.16 16.60 -12.34
CA SER A 36 13.44 17.27 -13.44
C SER A 36 13.90 16.90 -14.85
N GLY A 37 15.16 16.51 -15.03
CA GLY A 37 15.72 16.08 -16.29
C GLY A 37 15.52 17.06 -17.44
N SER A 38 14.63 16.73 -18.38
CA SER A 38 14.27 17.58 -19.51
C SER A 38 13.15 18.59 -19.21
N GLY A 39 12.47 18.46 -18.07
CA GLY A 39 11.29 19.26 -17.67
C GLY A 39 9.97 18.73 -18.25
N PHE A 40 9.93 17.52 -18.77
CA PHE A 40 8.71 16.96 -19.35
C PHE A 40 7.59 16.81 -18.31
N LEU A 41 7.89 16.25 -17.15
CA LEU A 41 6.90 16.11 -16.06
C LEU A 41 6.55 17.47 -15.44
N SER A 42 7.55 18.40 -15.27
CA SER A 42 7.28 19.76 -14.82
C SER A 42 6.25 20.47 -15.71
N MET A 43 6.42 20.40 -17.02
CA MET A 43 5.49 21.00 -17.99
C MET A 43 4.13 20.31 -17.96
N THR A 44 4.08 18.98 -17.81
CA THR A 44 2.82 18.24 -17.67
C THR A 44 2.07 18.62 -16.41
N LEU A 45 2.76 18.80 -15.28
CA LEU A 45 2.18 19.31 -14.04
C LEU A 45 1.59 20.70 -14.24
N ALA A 46 2.35 21.64 -14.83
CA ALA A 46 1.90 23.00 -15.11
C ALA A 46 0.71 23.04 -16.08
N GLU A 47 0.71 22.19 -17.13
CA GLU A 47 -0.41 22.05 -18.06
C GLU A 47 -1.72 21.62 -17.35
N LYS A 48 -1.60 20.77 -16.34
CA LYS A 48 -2.73 20.31 -15.51
C LYS A 48 -3.17 21.34 -14.46
N GLY A 49 -2.46 22.45 -14.31
CA GLY A 49 -2.83 23.56 -13.43
C GLY A 49 -2.13 23.54 -12.05
N TRP A 50 -1.09 22.75 -11.86
CA TRP A 50 -0.29 22.76 -10.63
C TRP A 50 0.65 23.96 -10.58
N ASN A 51 0.89 24.51 -9.37
CA ASN A 51 2.01 25.40 -9.09
C ASN A 51 3.26 24.56 -8.89
N VAL A 52 4.20 24.60 -9.84
CA VAL A 52 5.28 23.62 -9.92
C VAL A 52 6.59 24.17 -9.36
N THR A 53 7.15 23.44 -8.39
CA THR A 53 8.58 23.50 -8.03
C THR A 53 9.25 22.24 -8.56
N SER A 54 10.37 22.40 -9.23
CA SER A 54 11.11 21.34 -9.90
C SER A 54 12.56 21.37 -9.43
N ILE A 55 13.07 20.24 -8.98
CA ILE A 55 14.46 20.15 -8.48
C ILE A 55 15.25 19.08 -9.23
N ASP A 56 16.54 19.31 -9.37
CA ASP A 56 17.49 18.33 -9.88
C ASP A 56 18.89 18.61 -9.33
N VAL A 57 19.63 17.55 -9.02
CA VAL A 57 21.03 17.65 -8.57
C VAL A 57 21.99 18.04 -9.71
N ASN A 58 21.53 17.84 -10.96
CA ASN A 58 22.30 18.16 -12.16
C ASN A 58 21.97 19.57 -12.66
N PRO A 59 22.92 20.53 -12.61
CA PRO A 59 22.69 21.90 -13.09
C PRO A 59 22.31 21.99 -14.58
N TYR A 60 22.75 21.02 -15.41
CA TYR A 60 22.36 20.99 -16.81
C TYR A 60 20.89 20.56 -16.99
N ALA A 61 20.39 19.68 -16.13
CA ALA A 61 18.97 19.31 -16.12
C ALA A 61 18.10 20.49 -15.68
N VAL A 62 18.50 21.22 -14.65
CA VAL A 62 17.83 22.45 -14.21
C VAL A 62 17.77 23.49 -15.32
N ALA A 63 18.92 23.74 -16.00
CA ALA A 63 18.98 24.66 -17.13
C ALA A 63 18.11 24.20 -18.33
N ALA A 64 18.10 22.90 -18.61
CA ALA A 64 17.27 22.31 -19.68
C ALA A 64 15.78 22.46 -19.35
N THR A 65 15.36 22.10 -18.13
CA THR A 65 13.98 22.25 -17.64
C THR A 65 13.52 23.69 -17.80
N LYS A 66 14.28 24.65 -17.27
CA LYS A 66 13.98 26.08 -17.37
C LYS A 66 13.86 26.57 -18.83
N SER A 67 14.81 26.17 -19.69
CA SER A 67 14.80 26.56 -21.09
C SER A 67 13.61 25.97 -21.85
N ASN A 68 13.33 24.68 -21.64
CA ASN A 68 12.23 23.99 -22.30
C ASN A 68 10.87 24.52 -21.85
N SER A 69 10.70 24.74 -20.55
CA SER A 69 9.48 25.31 -20.00
C SER A 69 9.19 26.71 -20.55
N MET A 70 10.17 27.60 -20.57
CA MET A 70 10.02 28.93 -21.16
C MET A 70 9.65 28.90 -22.65
N ARG A 71 10.28 28.01 -23.44
CA ARG A 71 10.00 27.87 -24.87
C ARG A 71 8.58 27.37 -25.16
N ASN A 72 8.00 26.59 -24.22
CA ASN A 72 6.65 26.06 -24.31
C ASN A 72 5.60 26.92 -23.60
N GLY A 73 5.99 28.10 -23.07
CA GLY A 73 5.07 29.04 -22.44
C GLY A 73 4.80 28.83 -20.95
N TYR A 74 5.48 27.88 -20.31
CA TYR A 74 5.37 27.62 -18.86
C TYR A 74 6.46 28.42 -18.09
N VAL A 75 6.22 29.69 -17.88
CA VAL A 75 7.22 30.63 -17.31
C VAL A 75 7.28 30.58 -15.77
N ASP A 76 6.25 30.04 -15.12
CA ASP A 76 6.08 30.08 -13.66
C ASP A 76 6.61 28.82 -12.94
N ILE A 77 7.30 27.91 -13.66
CA ILE A 77 7.93 26.74 -13.05
C ILE A 77 9.18 27.18 -12.28
N HIS A 78 9.19 26.92 -10.97
CA HIS A 78 10.32 27.25 -10.09
C HIS A 78 11.35 26.13 -10.14
N CYS A 79 12.47 26.33 -10.87
CA CYS A 79 13.54 25.34 -11.04
C CYS A 79 14.69 25.63 -10.07
N ILE A 80 15.07 24.64 -9.25
CA ILE A 80 16.10 24.73 -8.22
C ILE A 80 17.13 23.62 -8.41
N GLU A 81 18.42 23.95 -8.28
CA GLU A 81 19.52 22.98 -8.25
C GLU A 81 19.70 22.45 -6.82
N GLY A 82 19.72 21.13 -6.66
CA GLY A 82 19.99 20.45 -5.40
C GLY A 82 19.14 19.21 -5.18
N SER A 83 19.42 18.49 -4.10
CA SER A 83 18.65 17.35 -3.62
C SER A 83 17.51 17.79 -2.69
N PHE A 84 16.47 16.96 -2.57
CA PHE A 84 15.30 17.27 -1.73
C PHE A 84 15.65 17.41 -0.24
N ASP A 85 16.73 16.79 0.22
CA ASP A 85 17.22 16.81 1.61
C ASP A 85 18.24 17.93 1.90
N GLU A 86 18.77 18.60 0.87
CA GLU A 86 19.74 19.68 0.99
C GLU A 86 19.12 21.07 0.82
N ILE A 87 17.94 21.16 0.19
CA ILE A 87 17.31 22.45 -0.13
C ILE A 87 16.47 22.94 1.07
N GLU A 88 17.03 23.84 1.91
CA GLU A 88 16.33 24.42 3.08
C GLU A 88 14.95 25.02 2.71
N TYR A 89 14.86 25.68 1.56
CA TYR A 89 13.60 26.29 1.09
C TYR A 89 12.43 25.30 1.04
N LEU A 90 12.66 24.01 0.70
CA LEU A 90 11.59 23.02 0.61
C LEU A 90 10.97 22.68 1.96
N GLN A 91 11.71 22.87 3.07
CA GLN A 91 11.23 22.52 4.41
C GLN A 91 10.11 23.47 4.90
N ASP A 92 10.08 24.69 4.37
CA ASP A 92 9.08 25.72 4.70
C ASP A 92 7.91 25.74 3.70
N GLU A 93 7.97 24.92 2.63
CA GLU A 93 6.96 24.84 1.61
C GLU A 93 6.01 23.65 1.87
N LEU A 94 4.72 23.87 1.65
CA LEU A 94 3.69 22.84 1.75
C LEU A 94 3.29 22.39 0.34
N PHE A 95 3.57 21.14 0.01
CA PHE A 95 3.19 20.52 -1.26
C PHE A 95 1.96 19.61 -1.09
N ASP A 96 1.14 19.56 -2.12
CA ASP A 96 -0.01 18.67 -2.20
C ASP A 96 0.30 17.42 -3.04
N LEU A 97 1.29 17.54 -3.93
CA LEU A 97 1.75 16.43 -4.77
C LEU A 97 3.28 16.43 -4.84
N VAL A 98 3.90 15.28 -4.59
CA VAL A 98 5.31 15.02 -4.88
C VAL A 98 5.39 13.97 -5.99
N VAL A 99 6.15 14.24 -7.05
CA VAL A 99 6.28 13.35 -8.21
C VAL A 99 7.75 13.01 -8.42
N TRP A 100 8.06 11.73 -8.62
CA TRP A 100 9.42 11.29 -8.94
C TRP A 100 9.44 10.06 -9.84
N ASN A 101 10.11 10.17 -10.96
CA ASN A 101 10.55 9.02 -11.74
C ASN A 101 11.84 8.50 -11.11
N LEU A 102 11.71 7.55 -10.17
CA LEU A 102 12.82 7.07 -9.34
C LEU A 102 13.97 6.49 -10.17
N PRO A 103 15.23 6.73 -9.77
CA PRO A 103 16.34 5.88 -10.14
C PRO A 103 16.05 4.43 -9.75
N TYR A 104 16.48 3.46 -10.53
CA TYR A 104 16.00 2.09 -10.41
C TYR A 104 17.07 1.00 -10.53
N LEU A 105 18.27 1.36 -10.95
CA LEU A 105 19.35 0.40 -11.04
C LEU A 105 20.10 0.28 -9.70
N PRO A 106 20.38 -0.93 -9.24
CA PRO A 106 21.25 -1.10 -8.07
C PRO A 106 22.67 -0.63 -8.42
N VAL A 107 23.36 -0.09 -7.43
CA VAL A 107 24.76 0.31 -7.57
C VAL A 107 25.60 -0.94 -7.89
N PRO A 108 26.35 -0.95 -9.02
CA PRO A 108 27.14 -2.12 -9.40
C PRO A 108 28.29 -2.33 -8.42
N THR A 109 28.47 -3.56 -7.95
CA THR A 109 29.60 -3.95 -7.08
C THR A 109 30.91 -4.16 -7.85
N SER A 110 30.83 -4.32 -9.18
CA SER A 110 31.96 -4.46 -10.11
C SER A 110 31.48 -4.29 -11.55
N GLY A 111 32.34 -3.85 -12.45
CA GLY A 111 32.04 -3.73 -13.89
C GLY A 111 32.14 -2.31 -14.41
N PRO A 112 31.70 -2.06 -15.66
CA PRO A 112 31.71 -0.72 -16.23
C PRO A 112 30.76 0.18 -15.44
N TYR A 113 31.28 1.32 -14.98
CA TYR A 113 30.50 2.36 -14.35
C TYR A 113 29.75 3.15 -15.43
N LEU A 114 28.57 3.65 -15.06
CA LEU A 114 27.84 4.60 -15.90
C LEU A 114 28.60 5.93 -15.98
N GLU A 115 28.33 6.71 -17.03
CA GLU A 115 28.78 8.11 -17.05
C GLU A 115 28.12 8.88 -15.90
N PRO A 116 28.77 9.94 -15.32
CA PRO A 116 28.24 10.61 -14.13
C PRO A 116 26.79 11.12 -14.27
N MET A 117 26.36 11.50 -15.46
CA MET A 117 24.99 11.94 -15.71
C MET A 117 24.00 10.76 -15.76
N GLU A 118 24.40 9.63 -16.30
CA GLU A 118 23.61 8.40 -16.31
C GLU A 118 23.54 7.82 -14.91
N ASP A 119 24.65 7.85 -14.17
CA ASP A 119 24.73 7.42 -12.78
C ASP A 119 23.70 8.19 -11.92
N ALA A 120 23.74 9.49 -11.91
CA ALA A 120 22.81 10.32 -11.13
C ALA A 120 21.34 10.13 -11.51
N SER A 121 21.03 9.74 -12.75
CA SER A 121 19.65 9.56 -13.22
C SER A 121 19.12 8.14 -13.09
N MET A 122 19.99 7.13 -13.01
CA MET A 122 19.59 5.71 -13.11
C MET A 122 19.93 4.89 -11.87
N LEU A 123 21.01 5.23 -11.15
CA LEU A 123 21.43 4.45 -9.98
C LEU A 123 20.70 4.88 -8.71
N ASP A 124 20.13 3.91 -8.04
CA ASP A 124 19.53 4.09 -6.73
C ASP A 124 20.62 3.91 -5.65
N HIS A 125 21.18 5.03 -5.20
CA HIS A 125 22.21 5.11 -4.16
C HIS A 125 21.63 5.14 -2.74
N GLY A 126 20.32 5.19 -2.58
CA GLY A 126 19.66 5.17 -1.27
C GLY A 126 20.03 3.91 -0.50
N LYS A 127 20.30 4.02 0.77
CA LYS A 127 20.71 2.89 1.63
C LYS A 127 19.69 1.75 1.57
N ASP A 128 18.39 2.10 1.63
CA ASP A 128 17.25 1.20 1.51
C ASP A 128 16.37 1.61 0.31
N GLY A 129 16.97 2.25 -0.70
CA GLY A 129 16.34 2.82 -1.87
C GLY A 129 15.86 4.27 -1.66
N TRP A 130 15.98 5.09 -2.72
CA TRP A 130 15.58 6.50 -2.70
C TRP A 130 14.13 6.74 -2.27
N SER A 131 13.23 5.81 -2.56
CA SER A 131 11.84 5.95 -2.10
C SER A 131 11.71 5.88 -0.58
N SER A 132 12.54 5.09 0.09
CA SER A 132 12.58 5.00 1.56
C SER A 132 13.24 6.22 2.19
N GLU A 133 14.27 6.76 1.55
CA GLU A 133 14.91 8.04 1.97
C GLU A 133 13.91 9.20 1.87
N LEU A 134 13.19 9.33 0.75
CA LEU A 134 12.14 10.35 0.59
C LEU A 134 11.05 10.21 1.66
N ARG A 135 10.57 8.99 1.91
CA ARG A 135 9.58 8.76 2.95
C ARG A 135 10.08 9.20 4.32
N SER A 136 11.30 8.80 4.69
CA SER A 136 11.92 9.16 5.98
C SER A 136 12.11 10.67 6.12
N TYR A 137 12.45 11.34 5.02
CA TYR A 137 12.53 12.80 4.97
C TYR A 137 11.18 13.46 5.21
N LEU A 138 10.11 12.98 4.54
CA LEU A 138 8.74 13.47 4.74
C LEU A 138 8.18 13.18 6.15
N GLU A 139 8.64 12.13 6.82
CA GLU A 139 8.30 11.83 8.22
C GLU A 139 8.96 12.80 9.20
N SER A 140 10.21 13.19 8.93
CA SER A 140 10.93 14.18 9.75
C SER A 140 10.50 15.62 9.46
N HIS A 141 9.99 15.92 8.25
CA HIS A 141 9.52 17.22 7.80
C HIS A 141 8.01 17.20 7.51
N GLN A 142 7.20 16.96 8.55
CA GLN A 142 5.76 16.70 8.41
C GLN A 142 4.98 17.83 7.73
N ASN A 143 5.48 19.06 7.77
CA ASN A 143 4.86 20.23 7.14
C ASN A 143 5.09 20.30 5.62
N MET A 144 6.03 19.53 5.08
CA MET A 144 6.36 19.57 3.65
C MET A 144 5.26 18.97 2.76
N LEU A 145 4.51 17.96 3.25
CA LEU A 145 3.40 17.38 2.53
C LEU A 145 2.09 17.69 3.25
N SER A 146 1.11 18.21 2.52
CA SER A 146 -0.21 18.54 3.07
C SER A 146 -0.92 17.29 3.62
N ARG A 147 -1.95 17.48 4.46
CA ARG A 147 -2.68 16.35 5.07
C ARG A 147 -3.35 15.45 4.04
N THR A 148 -3.82 16.06 2.95
CA THR A 148 -4.39 15.37 1.79
C THR A 148 -3.40 15.25 0.65
N GLY A 149 -2.13 15.42 0.94
CA GLY A 149 -1.06 15.34 -0.03
C GLY A 149 -0.74 13.90 -0.41
N CYS A 150 -0.19 13.76 -1.60
CA CYS A 150 0.11 12.47 -2.23
C CYS A 150 1.54 12.48 -2.79
N VAL A 151 2.21 11.33 -2.71
CA VAL A 151 3.50 11.08 -3.33
C VAL A 151 3.30 10.08 -4.47
N LEU A 152 3.58 10.49 -5.69
CA LEU A 152 3.41 9.68 -6.90
C LEU A 152 4.77 9.25 -7.44
N LEU A 153 5.09 7.97 -7.33
CA LEU A 153 6.39 7.42 -7.68
C LEU A 153 6.28 6.36 -8.77
N LEU A 154 7.23 6.39 -9.71
CA LEU A 154 7.39 5.34 -10.69
C LEU A 154 8.52 4.41 -10.26
N TYR A 155 8.20 3.13 -10.12
CA TYR A 155 9.10 2.05 -9.74
C TYR A 155 9.37 1.11 -10.91
N ARG A 156 10.55 0.51 -10.93
CA ARG A 156 10.76 -0.77 -11.60
C ARG A 156 10.54 -1.87 -10.57
N THR A 157 9.52 -2.71 -10.75
CA THR A 157 9.18 -3.79 -9.82
C THR A 157 9.70 -5.16 -10.27
N TYR A 158 10.18 -5.25 -11.50
CA TYR A 158 10.89 -6.40 -12.05
C TYR A 158 11.86 -5.92 -13.16
N PRO A 159 13.14 -6.38 -13.17
CA PRO A 159 13.83 -7.02 -12.05
C PRO A 159 13.82 -6.17 -10.78
N ASP A 160 14.16 -6.78 -9.64
CA ASP A 160 14.20 -6.08 -8.35
C ASP A 160 15.01 -4.79 -8.40
N SER A 161 14.50 -3.75 -7.75
CA SER A 161 15.15 -2.46 -7.53
C SER A 161 15.34 -2.21 -6.04
N PRO A 162 16.29 -1.37 -5.62
CA PRO A 162 16.45 -0.99 -4.21
C PRO A 162 15.18 -0.35 -3.64
N SER A 163 14.58 0.59 -4.34
CA SER A 163 13.30 1.21 -3.98
C SER A 163 12.12 0.27 -4.18
N LYS A 164 11.32 0.06 -3.14
CA LYS A 164 10.16 -0.85 -3.14
C LYS A 164 8.90 -0.17 -2.62
N PRO A 165 7.76 -0.29 -3.33
CA PRO A 165 6.50 0.33 -2.87
C PRO A 165 5.96 -0.28 -1.57
N GLU A 166 6.32 -1.54 -1.25
CA GLU A 166 5.88 -2.23 -0.04
C GLU A 166 6.45 -1.61 1.24
N ASP A 167 7.58 -0.91 1.17
CA ASP A 167 8.21 -0.33 2.35
C ASP A 167 7.44 0.86 2.91
N TRP A 168 6.61 1.52 2.08
CA TRP A 168 5.68 2.54 2.54
C TRP A 168 4.58 1.97 3.43
N LEU A 169 3.97 0.84 3.03
CA LEU A 169 2.96 0.15 3.85
C LEU A 169 3.52 -0.29 5.20
N LYS A 170 4.72 -0.91 5.20
CA LYS A 170 5.40 -1.35 6.43
C LYS A 170 5.66 -0.19 7.39
N SER A 171 5.88 1.01 6.86
CA SER A 171 6.11 2.22 7.64
C SER A 171 4.83 2.98 8.01
N GLY A 172 3.66 2.43 7.70
CA GLY A 172 2.37 3.03 8.06
C GLY A 172 1.86 4.07 7.06
N TRP A 173 2.40 4.12 5.84
CA TRP A 173 1.86 4.95 4.76
C TRP A 173 0.96 4.12 3.84
N SER A 174 -0.17 4.67 3.47
CA SER A 174 -1.03 4.06 2.44
C SER A 174 -0.29 3.97 1.12
N SER A 175 -0.56 2.90 0.36
CA SER A 175 0.10 2.66 -0.92
C SER A 175 -0.87 2.00 -1.88
N ARG A 176 -1.04 2.58 -3.07
CA ARG A 176 -1.94 2.07 -4.11
C ARG A 176 -1.27 2.07 -5.46
N LYS A 177 -1.30 0.93 -6.14
CA LYS A 177 -0.87 0.84 -7.52
C LYS A 177 -1.86 1.56 -8.43
N ILE A 178 -1.37 2.53 -9.20
CA ILE A 178 -2.18 3.35 -10.12
C ILE A 178 -2.15 2.78 -11.53
N SER A 179 -0.96 2.39 -11.97
CA SER A 179 -0.75 1.88 -13.31
C SER A 179 0.42 0.90 -13.34
N GLN A 180 0.44 0.03 -14.36
CA GLN A 180 1.58 -0.83 -14.64
C GLN A 180 1.76 -0.98 -16.15
N LYS A 181 3.02 -1.13 -16.58
CA LYS A 181 3.36 -1.33 -18.00
C LYS A 181 4.60 -2.21 -18.13
N PRO A 182 4.52 -3.31 -18.89
CA PRO A 182 5.73 -4.05 -19.28
C PRO A 182 6.54 -3.23 -20.29
N MET A 183 7.87 -3.25 -20.12
CA MET A 183 8.81 -2.57 -21.00
C MET A 183 10.03 -3.50 -21.23
N GLY A 184 10.05 -4.22 -22.35
CA GLY A 184 11.03 -5.29 -22.58
C GLY A 184 10.92 -6.35 -21.48
N ASP A 185 12.02 -6.60 -20.78
CA ASP A 185 12.08 -7.53 -19.66
C ASP A 185 11.79 -6.87 -18.29
N GLU A 186 11.35 -5.62 -18.29
CA GLU A 186 11.05 -4.86 -17.08
C GLU A 186 9.54 -4.71 -16.85
N MET A 187 9.16 -4.60 -15.59
CA MET A 187 7.83 -4.18 -15.18
C MET A 187 7.89 -2.82 -14.48
N LEU A 188 7.27 -1.83 -15.08
CA LEU A 188 7.13 -0.49 -14.52
C LEU A 188 5.78 -0.37 -13.81
N CYS A 189 5.78 0.21 -12.62
CA CYS A 189 4.57 0.45 -11.86
C CYS A 189 4.58 1.86 -11.27
N VAL A 190 3.46 2.56 -11.39
CA VAL A 190 3.23 3.82 -10.70
C VAL A 190 2.42 3.56 -9.44
N TYR A 191 2.94 4.04 -8.32
CA TYR A 191 2.27 3.99 -7.03
C TYR A 191 2.00 5.38 -6.49
N SER A 192 0.88 5.49 -5.81
CA SER A 192 0.47 6.66 -5.03
C SER A 192 0.59 6.30 -3.55
N HIS A 193 1.25 7.19 -2.77
CA HIS A 193 1.44 7.01 -1.33
C HIS A 193 0.92 8.24 -0.59
N TRP A 194 0.26 8.03 0.57
CA TRP A 194 -0.28 9.13 1.39
C TRP A 194 -0.36 8.73 2.87
N ARG A 195 -0.53 9.73 3.75
CA ARG A 195 -0.78 9.48 5.18
C ARG A 195 -2.22 9.01 5.36
N PRO A 196 -2.45 7.81 5.96
CA PRO A 196 -3.80 7.30 6.16
C PRO A 196 -4.72 8.34 6.79
N TRP A 197 -5.87 8.60 6.13
CA TRP A 197 -6.90 9.51 6.64
C TRP A 197 -6.39 10.93 6.97
N GLY A 198 -5.43 11.41 6.20
CA GLY A 198 -4.77 12.70 6.42
C GLY A 198 -3.95 12.78 7.71
N GLY A 199 -3.45 11.66 8.22
CA GLY A 199 -2.65 11.61 9.45
C GLY A 199 -3.44 11.91 10.73
N LEU A 200 -4.77 11.77 10.71
CA LEU A 200 -5.59 11.91 11.92
C LEU A 200 -5.30 10.78 12.91
N ASP A 201 -5.27 11.07 14.21
CA ASP A 201 -5.11 10.05 15.22
C ASP A 201 -6.38 9.18 15.39
N PRO A 202 -6.22 7.86 15.66
CA PRO A 202 -7.34 7.00 16.05
C PRO A 202 -7.82 7.32 17.46
N ILE A 203 -9.05 6.91 17.78
CA ILE A 203 -9.57 6.91 19.14
C ILE A 203 -8.87 5.78 19.89
N GLN A 204 -8.17 6.10 20.97
CA GLN A 204 -7.53 5.11 21.84
C GLN A 204 -8.35 4.91 23.09
N VAL A 205 -8.58 3.64 23.45
CA VAL A 205 -9.27 3.24 24.70
C VAL A 205 -8.41 2.25 25.48
N ASP A 206 -8.40 2.34 26.80
CA ASP A 206 -7.60 1.43 27.62
C ASP A 206 -8.20 0.04 27.68
N THR A 207 -9.48 -0.06 28.01
CA THR A 207 -10.18 -1.35 28.12
C THR A 207 -11.59 -1.23 27.56
N ILE A 208 -11.97 -2.21 26.76
CA ILE A 208 -13.31 -2.32 26.17
C ILE A 208 -13.69 -3.81 26.10
N GLU A 209 -14.97 -4.13 26.05
CA GLU A 209 -15.42 -5.52 25.82
C GLU A 209 -15.00 -5.98 24.43
N SER A 210 -15.39 -5.26 23.41
CA SER A 210 -14.95 -5.48 22.03
C SER A 210 -14.86 -4.15 21.29
N THR A 211 -13.78 -3.93 20.54
CA THR A 211 -13.65 -2.76 19.66
C THR A 211 -14.73 -2.73 18.57
N MET A 212 -15.27 -3.91 18.19
CA MET A 212 -16.39 -4.02 17.26
C MET A 212 -17.70 -3.46 17.82
N ASP A 213 -17.82 -3.37 19.15
CA ASP A 213 -18.99 -2.83 19.84
C ASP A 213 -18.88 -1.35 20.20
N TYR A 214 -17.76 -0.72 19.82
CA TYR A 214 -17.61 0.72 20.00
C TYR A 214 -18.75 1.47 19.30
N ASP A 215 -19.30 2.49 19.98
CA ASP A 215 -20.40 3.31 19.46
C ASP A 215 -19.85 4.38 18.50
N PHE A 216 -19.76 4.01 17.22
CA PHE A 216 -19.27 4.90 16.17
C PHE A 216 -20.36 5.89 15.74
N ASP A 217 -19.98 7.17 15.57
CA ASP A 217 -20.84 8.18 15.00
C ASP A 217 -20.98 7.97 13.46
N LYS A 218 -22.09 7.39 13.05
CA LYS A 218 -22.35 7.06 11.62
C LYS A 218 -22.45 8.27 10.68
N LYS A 219 -22.39 9.50 11.21
CA LYS A 219 -22.34 10.73 10.39
C LYS A 219 -20.91 11.10 9.99
N LYS A 220 -19.92 10.55 10.65
CA LYS A 220 -18.51 10.73 10.29
C LYS A 220 -18.10 9.68 9.27
N GLY A 221 -17.40 10.07 8.23
CA GLY A 221 -16.99 9.21 7.11
C GLY A 221 -16.20 7.98 7.55
N VAL A 222 -15.12 8.19 8.32
CA VAL A 222 -14.27 7.12 8.85
C VAL A 222 -13.94 7.40 10.31
N GLN A 223 -14.04 6.36 11.13
CA GLN A 223 -13.59 6.39 12.52
C GLN A 223 -12.81 5.11 12.81
N ARG A 224 -11.83 5.22 13.68
CA ARG A 224 -10.92 4.14 14.02
C ARG A 224 -10.77 4.10 15.54
N VAL A 225 -10.95 2.93 16.11
CA VAL A 225 -10.69 2.68 17.51
C VAL A 225 -9.64 1.60 17.69
N PHE A 226 -8.78 1.81 18.64
CA PHE A 226 -7.70 0.91 19.00
C PHE A 226 -7.69 0.76 20.53
N ALA A 227 -7.70 -0.46 21.02
CA ALA A 227 -7.79 -0.78 22.45
C ALA A 227 -6.49 -1.40 22.95
N ASN A 228 -6.05 -0.96 24.14
CA ASN A 228 -4.94 -1.60 24.84
C ASN A 228 -5.34 -2.99 25.37
N LYS A 229 -6.61 -3.15 25.76
CA LYS A 229 -7.16 -4.42 26.25
C LYS A 229 -8.59 -4.64 25.78
N GLN A 230 -8.87 -5.83 25.27
CA GLN A 230 -10.20 -6.28 24.90
C GLN A 230 -10.57 -7.51 25.73
N THR A 231 -11.76 -7.52 26.38
CA THR A 231 -12.16 -8.57 27.32
C THR A 231 -13.11 -9.62 26.72
N GLN A 232 -13.88 -9.26 25.67
CA GLN A 232 -14.85 -10.13 25.01
C GLN A 232 -14.73 -9.96 23.49
N GLY A 233 -13.53 -10.26 22.93
CA GLY A 233 -13.27 -10.11 21.51
C GLY A 233 -14.20 -10.97 20.65
N ARG A 234 -14.55 -10.47 19.46
CA ARG A 234 -15.41 -11.16 18.50
C ARG A 234 -14.60 -11.77 17.37
N GLY A 235 -14.93 -13.01 17.02
CA GLY A 235 -14.46 -13.72 15.83
C GLY A 235 -15.59 -13.96 14.84
N ARG A 236 -15.30 -14.65 13.73
CA ARG A 236 -16.31 -15.03 12.72
C ARG A 236 -17.33 -15.99 13.29
N SER A 237 -18.56 -15.97 12.72
CA SER A 237 -19.63 -16.94 13.00
C SER A 237 -19.94 -17.07 14.49
N GLY A 238 -19.89 -15.96 15.24
CA GLY A 238 -20.20 -15.93 16.67
C GLY A 238 -19.15 -16.53 17.60
N LYS A 239 -17.98 -16.91 17.07
CA LYS A 239 -16.85 -17.39 17.89
C LYS A 239 -16.25 -16.23 18.68
N GLY A 240 -15.75 -16.50 19.90
CA GLY A 240 -14.98 -15.53 20.67
C GLY A 240 -13.56 -15.38 20.10
N TRP A 241 -12.98 -14.19 20.29
CA TRP A 241 -11.56 -13.92 20.07
C TRP A 241 -10.89 -13.65 21.44
N ILE A 242 -9.87 -14.41 21.76
CA ILE A 242 -9.06 -14.19 22.96
C ILE A 242 -7.91 -13.25 22.56
N SER A 243 -8.01 -12.01 23.06
CA SER A 243 -6.99 -10.98 22.75
C SER A 243 -5.76 -11.18 23.62
N ASP A 244 -4.59 -11.14 22.97
CA ASP A 244 -3.32 -10.97 23.67
C ASP A 244 -3.31 -9.57 24.34
N PRO A 245 -3.03 -9.44 25.64
CA PRO A 245 -2.98 -8.15 26.33
C PRO A 245 -1.92 -7.17 25.77
N LYS A 246 -0.95 -7.70 25.03
CA LYS A 246 0.09 -6.93 24.34
C LYS A 246 -0.15 -6.84 22.84
N GLY A 247 -1.16 -7.53 22.33
CA GLY A 247 -1.50 -7.61 20.93
C GLY A 247 -2.30 -6.41 20.44
N LEU A 248 -2.62 -6.41 19.16
CA LEU A 248 -3.50 -5.42 18.53
C LEU A 248 -4.96 -5.85 18.64
N ALA A 249 -5.81 -4.95 19.10
CA ALA A 249 -7.26 -5.03 18.94
C ALA A 249 -7.79 -3.70 18.43
N ALA A 250 -8.23 -3.66 17.18
CA ALA A 250 -8.66 -2.42 16.54
C ALA A 250 -9.88 -2.64 15.63
N THR A 251 -10.66 -1.59 15.44
CA THR A 251 -11.80 -1.58 14.51
C THR A 251 -11.86 -0.27 13.74
N TRP A 252 -12.09 -0.39 12.44
CA TRP A 252 -12.39 0.70 11.50
C TRP A 252 -13.89 0.65 11.20
N CYS A 253 -14.55 1.79 11.31
CA CYS A 253 -15.93 1.99 10.86
C CYS A 253 -15.91 2.96 9.68
N ILE A 254 -16.29 2.48 8.50
CA ILE A 254 -16.25 3.22 7.25
C ILE A 254 -17.68 3.37 6.72
N THR A 255 -18.14 4.59 6.57
CA THR A 255 -19.50 4.90 6.08
C THR A 255 -19.47 5.41 4.65
N GLY A 256 -20.60 5.31 3.95
CA GLY A 256 -20.75 5.83 2.58
C GLY A 256 -20.13 4.97 1.49
N GLN A 257 -19.70 3.76 1.82
CA GLN A 257 -19.17 2.80 0.86
C GLN A 257 -20.31 2.02 0.21
N ASN A 258 -20.62 2.32 -1.03
CA ASN A 258 -21.61 1.59 -1.82
C ASN A 258 -20.91 0.50 -2.65
N ASN A 259 -21.50 -0.69 -2.73
CA ASN A 259 -21.03 -1.79 -3.59
C ASN A 259 -19.67 -2.42 -3.24
N ILE A 260 -19.32 -2.52 -1.96
CA ILE A 260 -18.12 -3.27 -1.55
C ILE A 260 -18.39 -4.77 -1.69
N ASN A 261 -17.52 -5.47 -2.43
CA ASN A 261 -17.41 -6.92 -2.30
C ASN A 261 -16.67 -7.24 -0.99
N SER A 262 -17.43 -7.40 0.09
CA SER A 262 -16.86 -7.59 1.44
C SER A 262 -16.00 -8.84 1.56
N GLY A 263 -16.36 -9.94 0.88
CA GLY A 263 -15.60 -11.18 0.88
C GLY A 263 -14.23 -11.02 0.23
N LEU A 264 -14.20 -10.51 -0.99
CA LEU A 264 -12.93 -10.26 -1.69
C LEU A 264 -12.06 -9.22 -0.96
N SER A 265 -12.67 -8.12 -0.50
CA SER A 265 -11.95 -7.07 0.22
C SER A 265 -11.35 -7.56 1.53
N GLN A 266 -12.04 -8.46 2.25
CA GLN A 266 -11.51 -9.08 3.47
C GLN A 266 -10.27 -9.93 3.18
N VAL A 267 -10.30 -10.72 2.11
CA VAL A 267 -9.15 -11.54 1.69
C VAL A 267 -7.97 -10.66 1.27
N VAL A 268 -8.22 -9.66 0.44
CA VAL A 268 -7.17 -8.73 -0.02
C VAL A 268 -6.54 -7.99 1.16
N LEU A 269 -7.35 -7.45 2.07
CA LEU A 269 -6.86 -6.80 3.29
C LEU A 269 -6.04 -7.76 4.15
N GLY A 270 -6.54 -8.98 4.35
CA GLY A 270 -5.82 -10.02 5.08
C GLY A 270 -4.46 -10.36 4.48
N ALA A 271 -4.40 -10.47 3.16
CA ALA A 271 -3.17 -10.73 2.43
C ALA A 271 -2.17 -9.55 2.52
N MET A 272 -2.66 -8.31 2.42
CA MET A 272 -1.82 -7.11 2.60
C MET A 272 -1.23 -7.06 4.00
N ILE A 273 -2.04 -7.19 5.03
CA ILE A 273 -1.59 -7.16 6.44
C ILE A 273 -0.60 -8.30 6.70
N SER A 274 -0.95 -9.52 6.33
CA SER A 274 -0.08 -10.69 6.55
C SER A 274 1.28 -10.48 5.90
N ARG A 275 1.31 -10.10 4.62
CA ARG A 275 2.55 -9.89 3.86
C ARG A 275 3.40 -8.76 4.44
N SER A 276 2.77 -7.65 4.86
CA SER A 276 3.49 -6.51 5.44
C SER A 276 4.10 -6.82 6.80
N LEU A 277 3.50 -7.75 7.57
CA LEU A 277 4.01 -8.24 8.85
C LEU A 277 4.96 -9.43 8.72
N GLY A 278 5.21 -9.97 7.52
CA GLY A 278 6.04 -11.15 7.34
C GLY A 278 5.33 -12.47 7.63
N PHE A 279 4.01 -12.49 7.63
CA PHE A 279 3.14 -13.66 7.81
C PHE A 279 2.46 -14.05 6.51
N GLU A 280 1.59 -15.06 6.58
CA GLU A 280 0.77 -15.51 5.47
C GLU A 280 -0.72 -15.46 5.83
N LEU A 281 -1.56 -15.36 4.80
CA LEU A 281 -2.99 -15.46 4.96
C LEU A 281 -3.44 -16.91 4.76
N LYS A 282 -4.08 -17.51 5.78
CA LYS A 282 -4.95 -18.66 5.61
C LYS A 282 -6.37 -18.15 5.33
N TRP A 283 -6.86 -18.48 4.15
CA TRP A 283 -8.19 -18.06 3.71
C TRP A 283 -9.28 -18.50 4.69
N PRO A 284 -10.29 -17.63 4.86
CA PRO A 284 -10.42 -16.30 4.22
C PRO A 284 -9.86 -15.15 5.08
N ASN A 285 -9.44 -15.38 6.32
CA ASN A 285 -9.26 -14.28 7.27
C ASN A 285 -8.25 -14.52 8.39
N ASP A 286 -7.55 -15.65 8.41
CA ASP A 286 -6.59 -15.97 9.47
C ASP A 286 -5.17 -15.60 9.04
N ILE A 287 -4.47 -14.85 9.88
CA ILE A 287 -3.04 -14.54 9.74
C ILE A 287 -2.26 -15.67 10.43
N ILE A 288 -1.37 -16.34 9.69
CA ILE A 288 -0.62 -17.50 10.16
C ILE A 288 0.88 -17.38 9.90
N ASP A 289 1.70 -18.10 10.68
CA ASP A 289 3.12 -18.26 10.42
C ASP A 289 3.43 -19.43 9.45
N SER A 290 4.72 -19.69 9.24
CA SER A 290 5.19 -20.79 8.40
C SER A 290 4.78 -22.17 8.92
N ASP A 291 4.53 -22.33 10.21
CA ASP A 291 4.07 -23.55 10.86
C ASP A 291 2.56 -23.68 10.94
N PHE A 292 1.81 -22.82 10.24
CA PHE A 292 0.34 -22.72 10.29
C PHE A 292 -0.24 -22.35 11.66
N LYS A 293 0.57 -21.78 12.58
CA LYS A 293 0.08 -21.27 13.85
C LYS A 293 -0.57 -19.92 13.64
N LYS A 294 -1.72 -19.70 14.27
CA LYS A 294 -2.48 -18.46 14.12
C LYS A 294 -1.83 -17.31 14.87
N CYS A 295 -1.53 -16.23 14.17
CA CYS A 295 -1.07 -14.95 14.72
C CYS A 295 -2.23 -13.98 14.95
N GLY A 296 -3.20 -13.96 14.03
CA GLY A 296 -4.28 -12.99 14.06
C GLY A 296 -5.47 -13.36 13.21
N GLY A 297 -6.41 -12.43 13.12
CA GLY A 297 -7.57 -12.58 12.25
C GLY A 297 -8.27 -11.27 11.97
N ILE A 298 -9.04 -11.28 10.88
CA ILE A 298 -9.77 -10.12 10.37
C ILE A 298 -11.23 -10.49 10.23
N ILE A 299 -12.12 -9.62 10.66
CA ILE A 299 -13.56 -9.80 10.49
C ILE A 299 -14.18 -8.56 9.86
N PHE A 300 -15.08 -8.78 8.92
CA PHE A 300 -15.92 -7.76 8.34
C PHE A 300 -17.34 -7.92 8.85
N SER A 301 -18.01 -6.81 9.14
CA SER A 301 -19.40 -6.76 9.55
C SER A 301 -20.07 -5.55 8.94
N MET A 302 -21.19 -5.75 8.25
CA MET A 302 -22.03 -4.66 7.77
C MET A 302 -23.02 -4.26 8.85
N GLU A 303 -23.09 -2.98 9.17
CA GLU A 303 -24.06 -2.42 10.10
C GLU A 303 -25.13 -1.62 9.34
N GLY A 304 -26.23 -2.30 9.01
CA GLY A 304 -27.17 -1.81 8.02
C GLY A 304 -26.57 -1.71 6.62
N ASP A 305 -27.16 -0.91 5.75
CA ASP A 305 -26.71 -0.80 4.35
C ASP A 305 -25.59 0.23 4.15
N LYS A 306 -25.04 0.84 5.22
CA LYS A 306 -24.24 2.06 5.08
C LYS A 306 -22.92 2.08 5.83
N ALA A 307 -22.65 1.15 6.73
CA ALA A 307 -21.42 1.15 7.50
C ALA A 307 -20.74 -0.21 7.47
N LEU A 308 -19.48 -0.22 7.03
CA LEU A 308 -18.60 -1.36 7.10
C LEU A 308 -17.74 -1.26 8.36
N LYS A 309 -17.85 -2.26 9.26
CA LYS A 309 -16.93 -2.41 10.38
C LYS A 309 -15.89 -3.47 10.03
N ILE A 310 -14.61 -3.13 10.20
CA ILE A 310 -13.45 -4.00 9.98
C ILE A 310 -12.77 -4.20 11.33
N GLY A 311 -12.88 -5.38 11.91
CA GLY A 311 -12.18 -5.76 13.13
C GLY A 311 -10.89 -6.50 12.82
N VAL A 312 -9.79 -6.11 13.46
CA VAL A 312 -8.49 -6.76 13.34
C VAL A 312 -7.94 -7.08 14.72
N GLY A 313 -7.64 -8.37 14.96
CA GLY A 313 -6.96 -8.84 16.14
C GLY A 313 -5.66 -9.55 15.78
N ILE A 314 -4.51 -9.13 16.33
CA ILE A 314 -3.20 -9.73 16.06
C ILE A 314 -2.46 -9.89 17.39
N ASN A 315 -1.91 -11.08 17.65
CA ASN A 315 -1.14 -11.38 18.86
C ASN A 315 0.27 -10.79 18.73
N LYS A 316 0.79 -10.24 19.83
CA LYS A 316 2.22 -9.93 19.95
C LYS A 316 3.03 -11.17 20.30
N THR A 317 2.50 -11.99 21.21
CA THR A 317 3.19 -13.15 21.77
C THR A 317 2.45 -14.45 21.52
N ALA A 318 3.17 -15.55 21.46
CA ALA A 318 2.58 -16.88 21.39
C ALA A 318 1.73 -17.17 22.64
N GLN A 319 0.58 -17.80 22.47
CA GLN A 319 -0.35 -18.17 23.52
C GLN A 319 -0.84 -19.61 23.37
N LEU A 320 -1.33 -20.19 24.46
CA LEU A 320 -2.05 -21.45 24.44
C LEU A 320 -3.55 -21.16 24.59
N VAL A 321 -4.29 -21.27 23.47
CA VAL A 321 -5.73 -21.01 23.44
C VAL A 321 -6.47 -22.30 23.20
N SER A 322 -7.24 -22.77 24.18
CA SER A 322 -8.02 -24.05 24.11
C SER A 322 -7.16 -25.27 23.67
N GLY A 323 -5.92 -25.33 24.13
CA GLY A 323 -4.98 -26.41 23.78
C GLY A 323 -4.25 -26.25 22.44
N ILE A 324 -4.50 -25.16 21.70
CA ILE A 324 -3.85 -24.86 20.42
C ILE A 324 -2.81 -23.75 20.66
N CYS A 325 -1.56 -24.01 20.24
CA CYS A 325 -0.51 -23.00 20.26
C CYS A 325 -0.75 -21.97 19.14
N THR A 326 -0.77 -20.68 19.51
CA THR A 326 -0.75 -19.57 18.55
C THR A 326 0.67 -19.04 18.40
N THR A 327 0.85 -18.03 17.54
CA THR A 327 2.09 -17.27 17.38
C THR A 327 1.80 -15.78 17.54
N GLY A 328 2.81 -14.94 17.55
CA GLY A 328 2.69 -13.49 17.57
C GLY A 328 3.78 -12.82 16.72
N TRP A 329 3.68 -11.51 16.52
CA TRP A 329 4.64 -10.78 15.67
C TRP A 329 6.04 -10.65 16.30
N ASP A 330 6.20 -10.96 17.60
CA ASP A 330 7.50 -10.97 18.29
C ASP A 330 8.48 -12.01 17.74
N VAL A 331 8.01 -12.99 16.97
CA VAL A 331 8.87 -13.94 16.25
C VAL A 331 9.54 -13.29 15.03
N ILE A 332 9.00 -12.19 14.52
CA ILE A 332 9.55 -11.40 13.41
C ILE A 332 10.37 -10.24 13.96
N ASP A 333 9.76 -9.46 14.85
CA ASP A 333 10.39 -8.32 15.51
C ASP A 333 9.87 -8.16 16.94
N ARG A 334 10.76 -8.40 17.93
CA ARG A 334 10.43 -8.32 19.35
C ARG A 334 10.17 -6.90 19.82
N ASP A 335 10.85 -5.95 19.21
CA ASP A 335 10.82 -4.55 19.62
C ASP A 335 9.66 -3.78 18.96
N MET A 336 9.02 -4.39 17.97
CA MET A 336 7.85 -3.79 17.31
C MET A 336 6.71 -3.56 18.30
N GLU A 337 6.33 -2.30 18.44
CA GLU A 337 5.25 -1.89 19.34
C GLU A 337 3.88 -2.03 18.71
N ASN A 338 2.86 -2.17 19.53
CA ASN A 338 1.46 -2.26 19.13
C ASN A 338 1.02 -1.07 18.25
N ARG A 339 1.48 0.15 18.54
CA ARG A 339 1.18 1.34 17.74
C ARG A 339 1.75 1.23 16.32
N HIS A 340 2.94 0.65 16.15
CA HIS A 340 3.52 0.43 14.83
C HIS A 340 2.67 -0.55 14.02
N VAL A 341 2.26 -1.67 14.64
CA VAL A 341 1.36 -2.65 14.00
C VAL A 341 0.02 -2.02 13.65
N PHE A 342 -0.55 -1.17 14.53
CA PHE A 342 -1.76 -0.41 14.21
C PHE A 342 -1.55 0.48 12.98
N ASN A 343 -0.48 1.25 12.91
CA ASN A 343 -0.20 2.16 11.80
C ASN A 343 -0.07 1.39 10.46
N LEU A 344 0.60 0.23 10.48
CA LEU A 344 0.71 -0.64 9.31
C LEU A 344 -0.66 -1.15 8.85
N VAL A 345 -1.50 -1.62 9.79
CA VAL A 345 -2.85 -2.11 9.48
C VAL A 345 -3.73 -0.95 8.99
N ASP A 346 -3.63 0.23 9.61
CA ASP A 346 -4.35 1.45 9.20
C ASP A 346 -3.99 1.85 7.77
N ALA A 347 -2.71 1.77 7.40
CA ALA A 347 -2.24 1.99 6.04
C ALA A 347 -2.83 0.97 5.05
N CYS A 348 -2.90 -0.30 5.41
CA CYS A 348 -3.53 -1.33 4.57
C CYS A 348 -5.03 -1.05 4.38
N VAL A 349 -5.75 -0.71 5.46
CA VAL A 349 -7.19 -0.38 5.38
C VAL A 349 -7.41 0.87 4.53
N SER A 350 -6.64 1.93 4.77
CA SER A 350 -6.71 3.17 3.98
C SER A 350 -6.40 2.93 2.51
N SER A 351 -5.37 2.13 2.19
CA SER A 351 -5.03 1.78 0.80
C SER A 351 -6.18 1.16 0.02
N LEU A 352 -7.08 0.41 0.70
CA LEU A 352 -8.23 -0.23 0.05
C LEU A 352 -9.50 0.63 0.08
N PHE A 353 -9.73 1.37 1.14
CA PHE A 353 -11.05 1.96 1.40
C PHE A 353 -11.08 3.47 1.41
N GLU A 354 -9.94 4.15 1.52
CA GLU A 354 -9.92 5.61 1.50
C GLU A 354 -10.15 6.14 0.09
N SER A 355 -11.14 7.05 -0.06
CA SER A 355 -11.32 7.84 -1.27
C SER A 355 -10.40 9.05 -1.18
N HIS A 356 -9.14 8.87 -1.61
CA HIS A 356 -8.15 9.94 -1.59
C HIS A 356 -8.33 10.88 -2.79
N PRO A 357 -8.34 12.22 -2.62
CA PRO A 357 -8.67 13.16 -3.70
C PRO A 357 -7.67 13.11 -4.86
N LEU A 358 -6.40 12.82 -4.58
CA LEU A 358 -5.32 12.77 -5.57
C LEU A 358 -4.92 11.34 -5.96
N SER A 359 -5.72 10.33 -5.64
CA SER A 359 -5.44 8.95 -6.00
C SER A 359 -6.65 8.28 -6.65
N VAL A 360 -6.39 7.42 -7.62
CA VAL A 360 -7.46 6.67 -8.30
C VAL A 360 -8.13 5.65 -7.37
N SER A 361 -9.35 5.26 -7.71
CA SER A 361 -10.05 4.19 -7.02
C SER A 361 -9.35 2.84 -7.21
N VAL A 362 -9.58 1.93 -6.27
CA VAL A 362 -9.01 0.57 -6.29
C VAL A 362 -9.49 -0.20 -7.52
N ASN A 363 -8.54 -0.86 -8.21
CA ASN A 363 -8.86 -1.69 -9.36
C ASN A 363 -9.30 -3.10 -8.92
N MET A 364 -10.51 -3.49 -9.27
CA MET A 364 -11.08 -4.80 -8.93
C MET A 364 -10.28 -5.97 -9.52
N GLN A 365 -9.76 -5.84 -10.74
CA GLN A 365 -8.95 -6.90 -11.37
C GLN A 365 -7.62 -7.12 -10.64
N ASP A 366 -6.98 -6.04 -10.18
CA ASP A 366 -5.76 -6.15 -9.37
C ASP A 366 -6.04 -6.87 -8.05
N ASN A 367 -7.16 -6.57 -7.42
CA ASN A 367 -7.59 -7.25 -6.19
C ASN A 367 -7.88 -8.74 -6.43
N LEU A 368 -8.54 -9.10 -7.52
CA LEU A 368 -8.79 -10.50 -7.88
C LEU A 368 -7.48 -11.24 -8.15
N GLN A 369 -6.56 -10.64 -8.91
CA GLN A 369 -5.25 -11.23 -9.18
C GLN A 369 -4.45 -11.42 -7.89
N PHE A 370 -4.44 -10.42 -7.00
CA PHE A 370 -3.75 -10.50 -5.73
C PHE A 370 -4.33 -11.58 -4.82
N ALA A 371 -5.66 -11.66 -4.73
CA ALA A 371 -6.37 -12.70 -3.99
C ALA A 371 -6.07 -14.10 -4.56
N TRP A 372 -6.09 -14.25 -5.88
CA TRP A 372 -5.75 -15.52 -6.54
C TRP A 372 -4.31 -15.97 -6.28
N CYS A 373 -3.34 -15.04 -6.38
CA CYS A 373 -1.94 -15.34 -6.06
C CYS A 373 -1.77 -15.81 -4.60
N THR A 374 -2.49 -15.17 -3.68
CA THR A 374 -2.48 -15.54 -2.26
C THR A 374 -3.08 -16.92 -2.03
N LEU A 375 -4.22 -17.21 -2.63
CA LEU A 375 -4.88 -18.51 -2.56
C LEU A 375 -4.00 -19.61 -3.17
N SER A 376 -3.44 -19.38 -4.35
CA SER A 376 -2.56 -20.32 -5.03
C SER A 376 -1.33 -20.67 -4.19
N ARG A 377 -0.72 -19.65 -3.54
CA ARG A 377 0.42 -19.86 -2.62
C ARG A 377 0.00 -20.74 -1.43
N MET A 378 -1.14 -20.46 -0.82
CA MET A 378 -1.66 -21.24 0.30
C MET A 378 -1.91 -22.69 -0.10
N LEU A 379 -2.53 -22.95 -1.26
CA LEU A 379 -2.78 -24.29 -1.79
C LEU A 379 -1.49 -25.03 -2.13
N SER A 380 -0.48 -24.34 -2.68
CA SER A 380 0.83 -24.94 -2.99
C SER A 380 1.59 -25.42 -1.75
N ARG A 381 1.27 -24.91 -0.56
CA ARG A 381 1.79 -25.36 0.73
C ARG A 381 1.06 -26.60 1.28
N GLY A 382 0.11 -27.15 0.55
CA GLY A 382 -0.59 -28.39 0.88
C GLY A 382 -1.89 -28.22 1.67
N ILE A 383 -2.37 -26.98 1.86
CA ILE A 383 -3.71 -26.75 2.44
C ILE A 383 -4.74 -27.36 1.49
N ARG A 384 -5.65 -28.16 2.07
CA ARG A 384 -6.75 -28.84 1.38
C ARG A 384 -8.07 -28.24 1.79
N ILE A 385 -9.11 -28.54 1.02
CA ILE A 385 -10.47 -28.10 1.34
C ILE A 385 -11.44 -29.29 1.37
N ASP A 386 -12.37 -29.23 2.33
CA ASP A 386 -13.60 -29.99 2.28
C ASP A 386 -14.77 -29.03 2.04
N TYR A 387 -15.64 -29.37 1.12
CA TYR A 387 -16.87 -28.65 0.86
C TYR A 387 -18.06 -29.57 1.14
N LYS A 388 -18.98 -29.12 2.02
CA LYS A 388 -20.11 -29.95 2.49
C LYS A 388 -19.68 -31.32 3.03
N ASN A 389 -18.61 -31.33 3.84
CA ASN A 389 -18.01 -32.49 4.48
C ASN A 389 -17.42 -33.55 3.53
N ASP A 390 -17.10 -33.20 2.28
CA ASP A 390 -16.44 -34.08 1.35
C ASP A 390 -15.29 -33.33 0.64
N PHE A 391 -14.25 -34.07 0.24
CA PHE A 391 -13.07 -33.50 -0.41
C PHE A 391 -13.45 -32.71 -1.68
N ALA A 392 -12.85 -31.54 -1.82
CA ALA A 392 -13.00 -30.71 -2.99
C ALA A 392 -11.66 -30.09 -3.41
N THR A 393 -11.58 -29.67 -4.66
CA THR A 393 -10.40 -28.97 -5.21
C THR A 393 -10.79 -27.57 -5.65
N VAL A 394 -10.00 -26.57 -5.28
CA VAL A 394 -10.18 -25.22 -5.79
C VAL A 394 -9.77 -25.18 -7.26
N SER A 395 -10.65 -24.69 -8.12
CA SER A 395 -10.41 -24.54 -9.57
C SER A 395 -10.21 -23.09 -10.01
N GLY A 396 -10.64 -22.11 -9.23
CA GLY A 396 -10.49 -20.70 -9.58
C GLY A 396 -11.21 -19.74 -8.64
N LEU A 397 -11.16 -18.47 -9.02
CA LEU A 397 -11.99 -17.39 -8.48
C LEU A 397 -12.89 -16.84 -9.59
N THR A 398 -14.12 -16.52 -9.24
CA THR A 398 -15.02 -15.78 -10.14
C THR A 398 -14.65 -14.30 -10.16
N MET A 399 -15.20 -13.55 -11.12
CA MET A 399 -15.05 -12.09 -11.16
C MET A 399 -15.66 -11.39 -9.94
N GLN A 400 -16.56 -12.06 -9.22
CA GLN A 400 -17.15 -11.61 -7.97
C GLN A 400 -16.31 -11.96 -6.74
N GLY A 401 -15.20 -12.69 -6.93
CA GLY A 401 -14.31 -13.12 -5.83
C GLY A 401 -14.80 -14.38 -5.09
N GLU A 402 -15.78 -15.10 -5.65
CA GLU A 402 -16.24 -16.38 -5.13
C GLU A 402 -15.25 -17.51 -5.48
N ILE A 403 -15.16 -18.52 -4.64
CA ILE A 403 -14.29 -19.67 -4.93
C ILE A 403 -15.05 -20.69 -5.79
N ALA A 404 -14.48 -21.03 -6.93
CA ALA A 404 -14.93 -22.16 -7.72
C ALA A 404 -14.27 -23.44 -7.22
N VAL A 405 -15.08 -24.42 -6.81
CA VAL A 405 -14.62 -25.72 -6.33
C VAL A 405 -15.08 -26.83 -7.25
N ILE A 406 -14.24 -27.85 -7.43
CA ILE A 406 -14.58 -29.08 -8.11
C ILE A 406 -14.77 -30.18 -7.05
N GLN A 407 -15.95 -30.76 -7.04
CA GLN A 407 -16.31 -31.91 -6.20
C GLN A 407 -17.03 -32.94 -7.02
N ARG A 408 -16.57 -34.20 -7.02
CA ARG A 408 -17.14 -35.32 -7.81
C ARG A 408 -17.34 -35.00 -9.29
N GLY A 409 -16.43 -34.17 -9.87
CA GLY A 409 -16.49 -33.77 -11.28
C GLY A 409 -17.46 -32.61 -11.59
N LEU A 410 -18.14 -32.06 -10.59
CA LEU A 410 -19.01 -30.88 -10.74
C LEU A 410 -18.31 -29.61 -10.23
N VAL A 411 -18.41 -28.54 -11.00
CA VAL A 411 -17.95 -27.22 -10.59
C VAL A 411 -19.06 -26.49 -9.84
N THR A 412 -18.76 -25.94 -8.68
CA THR A 412 -19.68 -25.13 -7.86
C THR A 412 -18.99 -23.84 -7.45
N GLU A 413 -19.67 -22.72 -7.65
CA GLU A 413 -19.24 -21.43 -7.13
C GLU A 413 -19.74 -21.28 -5.68
N VAL A 414 -18.82 -20.93 -4.78
CA VAL A 414 -19.07 -20.85 -3.34
C VAL A 414 -18.92 -19.43 -2.87
N CYS A 415 -20.06 -18.79 -2.57
CA CYS A 415 -20.14 -17.42 -2.05
C CYS A 415 -19.86 -17.39 -0.54
N ASP A 416 -20.40 -18.39 0.19
CA ASP A 416 -20.24 -18.49 1.65
C ASP A 416 -19.00 -19.33 1.98
N LEU A 417 -17.90 -18.65 2.29
CA LEU A 417 -16.62 -19.28 2.63
C LEU A 417 -16.64 -20.02 3.98
N ASP A 418 -17.68 -19.85 4.81
CA ASP A 418 -17.86 -20.63 6.05
C ASP A 418 -18.30 -22.08 5.76
N THR A 419 -18.76 -22.35 4.55
CA THR A 419 -19.11 -23.71 4.08
C THR A 419 -17.89 -24.51 3.63
N ILE A 420 -16.72 -23.88 3.52
CA ILE A 420 -15.44 -24.51 3.19
C ILE A 420 -14.64 -24.74 4.46
N ASP A 421 -14.27 -26.00 4.71
CA ASP A 421 -13.37 -26.35 5.80
C ASP A 421 -11.92 -26.44 5.27
N TRP A 422 -11.08 -25.55 5.77
CA TRP A 422 -9.69 -25.42 5.35
C TRP A 422 -8.78 -26.26 6.24
N LYS A 423 -8.27 -27.36 5.70
CA LYS A 423 -7.41 -28.32 6.40
C LYS A 423 -5.95 -27.97 6.23
N ASN A 424 -5.23 -27.87 7.35
CA ASN A 424 -3.76 -27.79 7.31
C ASN A 424 -3.17 -29.09 6.77
N PRO A 425 -1.96 -29.07 6.18
CA PRO A 425 -1.25 -30.23 5.69
C PRO A 425 -1.04 -31.30 6.75
#